data_ed4428af59270676a7f93feedfbc353d
#
_entry.id   ed4428af59270676a7f93feedfbc353d
#
_cell.length_a   1.000
_cell.length_b   1.000
_cell.length_c   1.000
_cell.angle_alpha   90.00
_cell.angle_beta   90.00
_cell.angle_gamma   90.00
#
_symmetry.space_group_name_H-M   'P 1'
#
loop_
_entity.id
_entity.type
_entity.pdbx_description
1 polymer ?
#
loop_
_entity_poly.entity_id
_entity_poly.type
_entity_poly.pdbx_seq_one_letter_code
_entity_poly.pdbx_strand_id
1 'polypeptide(L)'
;MIETGTKGRAEITVTKELTACAMGSGELEVFATPAMIALMEETAWRSVAGCLAPGEGTVGTKLEISHVRATPVGMKVVCETIVTLVDRRRIVFDVKVSDERGLIGEGRHERFIIENERFMRKVKTEEKDECDDNA
;
A
#
# COMPACT_ATOMS: atom_id res chain seq x y z
N MET A 1 -9.58 -2.32 -18.02
CA MET A 1 -8.13 -2.21 -18.20
C MET A 1 -7.59 -1.02 -17.42
N ILE A 2 -6.47 -1.23 -16.77
CA ILE A 2 -5.85 -0.17 -15.96
C ILE A 2 -4.99 0.70 -16.87
N GLU A 3 -5.10 2.00 -16.71
CA GLU A 3 -4.34 2.95 -17.52
C GLU A 3 -3.40 3.77 -16.67
N THR A 4 -2.26 4.14 -17.22
CA THR A 4 -1.38 5.11 -16.58
C THR A 4 -2.15 6.40 -16.37
N GLY A 5 -1.87 7.08 -15.26
CA GLY A 5 -2.60 8.27 -14.89
C GLY A 5 -3.81 8.02 -14.00
N THR A 6 -4.19 6.75 -13.77
CA THR A 6 -5.27 6.43 -12.85
C THR A 6 -4.89 6.90 -11.44
N LYS A 7 -5.78 7.67 -10.83
CA LYS A 7 -5.52 8.31 -9.54
C LYS A 7 -6.34 7.70 -8.43
N GLY A 8 -5.75 7.67 -7.23
CA GLY A 8 -6.45 7.29 -6.02
C GLY A 8 -6.25 8.35 -4.95
N ARG A 9 -7.19 8.39 -4.00
CA ARG A 9 -7.12 9.33 -2.89
C ARG A 9 -7.88 8.75 -1.71
N ALA A 10 -7.29 8.87 -0.53
CA ALA A 10 -7.96 8.50 0.72
C ALA A 10 -7.52 9.46 1.81
N GLU A 11 -8.42 9.67 2.76
CA GLU A 11 -8.17 10.57 3.90
C GLU A 11 -8.52 9.82 5.17
N ILE A 12 -7.66 9.93 6.18
CA ILE A 12 -7.91 9.35 7.49
C ILE A 12 -7.52 10.38 8.56
N THR A 13 -7.97 10.14 9.79
CA THR A 13 -7.49 10.88 10.94
C THR A 13 -6.63 9.95 11.77
N VAL A 14 -5.48 10.43 12.24
CA VAL A 14 -4.58 9.61 13.06
C VAL A 14 -5.23 9.35 14.40
N THR A 15 -5.49 8.07 14.71
CA THR A 15 -6.01 7.63 15.99
C THR A 15 -4.88 7.01 16.82
N LYS A 16 -5.15 6.73 18.08
CA LYS A 16 -4.14 6.11 18.95
C LYS A 16 -3.69 4.76 18.43
N GLU A 17 -4.62 4.00 17.85
CA GLU A 17 -4.31 2.66 17.31
C GLU A 17 -3.35 2.70 16.13
N LEU A 18 -3.22 3.86 15.48
CA LEU A 18 -2.36 4.03 14.32
C LEU A 18 -0.99 4.61 14.68
N THR A 19 -0.68 4.71 15.96
CA THR A 19 0.59 5.29 16.41
C THR A 19 1.70 4.24 16.44
N ALA A 20 2.94 4.74 16.38
CA ALA A 20 4.11 3.89 16.42
C ALA A 20 4.13 3.03 17.69
N CYS A 21 3.82 3.62 18.85
CA CYS A 21 3.85 2.86 20.09
C CYS A 21 2.74 1.81 20.14
N ALA A 22 1.55 2.12 19.61
CA ALA A 22 0.45 1.15 19.59
C ALA A 22 0.72 -0.01 18.67
N MET A 23 1.40 0.23 17.55
CA MET A 23 1.69 -0.79 16.55
C MET A 23 3.03 -1.50 16.77
N GLY A 24 3.80 -1.06 17.75
CA GLY A 24 5.09 -1.68 18.02
C GLY A 24 6.20 -1.30 17.05
N SER A 25 5.99 -0.25 16.27
CA SER A 25 6.99 0.20 15.30
C SER A 25 7.90 1.30 15.83
N GLY A 26 7.70 1.72 17.07
CA GLY A 26 8.49 2.74 17.74
C GLY A 26 7.94 2.99 19.13
N GLU A 27 8.42 4.03 19.78
CA GLU A 27 8.05 4.31 21.17
C GLU A 27 7.09 5.49 21.33
N LEU A 28 6.88 6.26 20.26
CA LEU A 28 6.20 7.54 20.37
C LEU A 28 4.77 7.48 19.84
N GLU A 29 3.95 8.44 20.31
CA GLU A 29 2.56 8.54 19.87
C GLU A 29 2.46 9.43 18.63
N VAL A 30 3.04 8.96 17.56
CA VAL A 30 2.97 9.61 16.24
C VAL A 30 2.50 8.59 15.22
N PHE A 31 1.96 9.07 14.10
CA PHE A 31 1.48 8.21 13.02
C PHE A 31 2.56 7.21 12.63
N ALA A 32 2.24 5.92 12.72
CA ALA A 32 3.21 4.85 12.52
C ALA A 32 3.56 4.69 11.04
N THR A 33 4.83 4.44 10.75
CA THR A 33 5.27 4.14 9.39
C THR A 33 4.50 2.97 8.77
N PRO A 34 4.32 1.83 9.46
CA PRO A 34 3.50 0.75 8.87
C PRO A 34 2.05 1.15 8.64
N ALA A 35 1.48 2.04 9.45
CA ALA A 35 0.12 2.53 9.21
C ALA A 35 0.06 3.40 7.96
N MET A 36 1.08 4.24 7.76
CA MET A 36 1.18 5.06 6.55
C MET A 36 1.32 4.17 5.31
N ILE A 37 2.12 3.13 5.39
CA ILE A 37 2.31 2.20 4.27
C ILE A 37 1.01 1.45 3.98
N ALA A 38 0.29 1.02 5.01
CA ALA A 38 -1.01 0.36 4.82
C ALA A 38 -1.99 1.29 4.11
N LEU A 39 -1.98 2.58 4.46
CA LEU A 39 -2.81 3.58 3.80
C LEU A 39 -2.42 3.72 2.32
N MET A 40 -1.12 3.75 2.03
CA MET A 40 -0.64 3.80 0.66
C MET A 40 -1.10 2.59 -0.15
N GLU A 41 -0.99 1.40 0.43
CA GLU A 41 -1.43 0.17 -0.23
C GLU A 41 -2.93 0.17 -0.48
N GLU A 42 -3.71 0.56 0.51
CA GLU A 42 -5.16 0.57 0.38
C GLU A 42 -5.60 1.57 -0.68
N THR A 43 -5.02 2.76 -0.67
CA THR A 43 -5.35 3.79 -1.66
C THR A 43 -5.03 3.28 -3.06
N ALA A 44 -3.88 2.62 -3.22
CA ALA A 44 -3.44 2.11 -4.52
C ALA A 44 -4.36 1.00 -5.03
N TRP A 45 -4.62 -0.04 -4.24
CA TRP A 45 -5.41 -1.16 -4.76
C TRP A 45 -6.87 -0.74 -5.01
N ARG A 46 -7.42 0.14 -4.19
CA ARG A 46 -8.78 0.61 -4.42
C ARG A 46 -8.90 1.42 -5.70
N SER A 47 -7.86 2.17 -6.03
CA SER A 47 -7.88 3.03 -7.24
C SER A 47 -8.01 2.23 -8.54
N VAL A 48 -7.57 0.97 -8.54
CA VAL A 48 -7.61 0.14 -9.76
C VAL A 48 -8.60 -1.01 -9.67
N ALA A 49 -9.23 -1.21 -8.52
CA ALA A 49 -10.12 -2.36 -8.31
C ALA A 49 -11.26 -2.41 -9.32
N GLY A 50 -11.83 -1.27 -9.68
CA GLY A 50 -12.93 -1.22 -10.64
C GLY A 50 -12.52 -1.51 -12.08
N CYS A 51 -11.23 -1.57 -12.36
CA CYS A 51 -10.70 -1.84 -13.70
C CYS A 51 -10.36 -3.31 -13.90
N LEU A 52 -10.50 -4.13 -12.87
CA LEU A 52 -10.12 -5.54 -12.91
C LEU A 52 -11.30 -6.40 -13.36
N ALA A 53 -11.00 -7.56 -13.93
CA ALA A 53 -12.01 -8.54 -14.29
C ALA A 53 -12.57 -9.20 -13.02
N PRO A 54 -13.80 -9.78 -13.09
CA PRO A 54 -14.33 -10.51 -11.93
C PRO A 54 -13.37 -11.60 -11.47
N GLY A 55 -13.16 -11.68 -10.16
CA GLY A 55 -12.25 -12.66 -9.58
C GLY A 55 -10.80 -12.25 -9.54
N GLU A 56 -10.46 -11.12 -10.16
CA GLU A 56 -9.09 -10.60 -10.10
C GLU A 56 -8.92 -9.63 -8.95
N GLY A 57 -7.70 -9.60 -8.42
CA GLY A 57 -7.29 -8.64 -7.40
C GLY A 57 -5.83 -8.29 -7.60
N THR A 58 -5.26 -7.57 -6.67
CA THR A 58 -3.82 -7.25 -6.71
C THR A 58 -3.19 -7.55 -5.37
N VAL A 59 -1.90 -7.90 -5.40
CA VAL A 59 -1.09 -8.05 -4.19
C VAL A 59 0.09 -7.09 -4.28
N GLY A 60 0.50 -6.55 -3.13
CA GLY A 60 1.67 -5.68 -3.05
C GLY A 60 2.94 -6.50 -3.15
N THR A 61 3.89 -6.03 -3.96
CA THR A 61 5.15 -6.74 -4.21
C THR A 61 6.37 -5.91 -3.90
N LYS A 62 6.24 -4.59 -3.82
CA LYS A 62 7.41 -3.74 -3.56
C LYS A 62 6.97 -2.37 -3.04
N LEU A 63 7.78 -1.85 -2.13
CA LEU A 63 7.61 -0.52 -1.57
C LEU A 63 8.98 0.12 -1.39
N GLU A 64 9.13 1.32 -1.95
CA GLU A 64 10.31 2.14 -1.73
C GLU A 64 9.80 3.48 -1.23
N ILE A 65 9.77 3.64 0.07
CA ILE A 65 9.01 4.70 0.74
C ILE A 65 9.91 5.45 1.72
N SER A 66 9.77 6.77 1.76
CA SER A 66 10.37 7.60 2.78
C SER A 66 9.27 8.17 3.67
N HIS A 67 9.48 8.16 4.97
CA HIS A 67 8.58 8.78 5.95
C HIS A 67 9.38 9.91 6.58
N VAL A 68 9.12 11.13 6.16
CA VAL A 68 10.03 12.25 6.39
C VAL A 68 9.58 13.20 7.48
N ARG A 69 8.35 13.07 7.98
CA ARG A 69 7.85 13.95 9.02
C ARG A 69 6.80 13.23 9.85
N ALA A 70 6.86 13.45 11.18
CA ALA A 70 5.92 12.84 12.11
C ALA A 70 4.59 13.60 12.12
N THR A 71 3.49 12.87 12.35
CA THR A 71 2.15 13.43 12.44
C THR A 71 1.54 13.04 13.78
N PRO A 72 0.98 14.00 14.55
CA PRO A 72 0.38 13.70 15.86
C PRO A 72 -1.00 13.09 15.73
N VAL A 73 -1.46 12.46 16.82
CA VAL A 73 -2.83 11.97 16.93
C VAL A 73 -3.79 13.14 16.73
N GLY A 74 -4.90 12.88 16.03
CA GLY A 74 -5.95 13.85 15.81
C GLY A 74 -5.83 14.64 14.52
N MET A 75 -4.69 14.59 13.86
CA MET A 75 -4.48 15.33 12.62
C MET A 75 -4.93 14.49 11.43
N LYS A 76 -5.44 15.14 10.41
CA LYS A 76 -5.85 14.46 9.17
C LYS A 76 -4.66 14.18 8.28
N VAL A 77 -4.73 13.05 7.59
CA VAL A 77 -3.70 12.60 6.67
C VAL A 77 -4.38 12.22 5.36
N VAL A 78 -3.81 12.67 4.25
CA VAL A 78 -4.32 12.39 2.91
C VAL A 78 -3.27 11.63 2.12
N CYS A 79 -3.67 10.52 1.51
CA CYS A 79 -2.82 9.76 0.61
C CYS A 79 -3.32 9.93 -0.81
N GLU A 80 -2.40 10.17 -1.73
CA GLU A 80 -2.70 10.26 -3.16
C GLU A 80 -1.79 9.30 -3.90
N THR A 81 -2.36 8.58 -4.86
CA THR A 81 -1.62 7.64 -5.69
C THR A 81 -1.90 7.92 -7.16
N ILE A 82 -0.95 7.57 -8.00
CA ILE A 82 -1.13 7.65 -9.44
C ILE A 82 -0.39 6.49 -10.10
N VAL A 83 -1.04 5.82 -11.04
CA VAL A 83 -0.41 4.75 -11.81
C VAL A 83 0.56 5.36 -12.79
N THR A 84 1.82 4.96 -12.72
CA THR A 84 2.87 5.48 -13.60
C THR A 84 3.30 4.47 -14.65
N LEU A 85 3.04 3.19 -14.43
CA LEU A 85 3.42 2.14 -15.38
C LEU A 85 2.49 0.96 -15.25
N VAL A 86 2.07 0.41 -16.39
CA VAL A 86 1.38 -0.87 -16.44
C VAL A 86 2.16 -1.74 -17.40
N ASP A 87 2.73 -2.85 -16.91
CA ASP A 87 3.51 -3.78 -17.70
C ASP A 87 2.92 -5.16 -17.47
N ARG A 88 2.00 -5.57 -18.35
CA ARG A 88 1.26 -6.82 -18.22
C ARG A 88 0.48 -6.84 -16.91
N ARG A 89 0.88 -7.66 -15.95
CA ARG A 89 0.20 -7.77 -14.65
C ARG A 89 0.85 -6.92 -13.56
N ARG A 90 1.95 -6.25 -13.88
CA ARG A 90 2.68 -5.40 -12.93
C ARG A 90 2.17 -3.97 -13.05
N ILE A 91 1.83 -3.38 -11.91
CA ILE A 91 1.36 -2.00 -11.83
C ILE A 91 2.29 -1.24 -10.91
N VAL A 92 2.77 -0.09 -11.36
CA VAL A 92 3.63 0.78 -10.54
C VAL A 92 2.87 2.06 -10.23
N PHE A 93 2.93 2.45 -8.97
CA PHE A 93 2.28 3.67 -8.48
C PHE A 93 3.32 4.60 -7.88
N ASP A 94 3.14 5.91 -8.10
CA ASP A 94 3.74 6.90 -7.24
C ASP A 94 2.74 7.16 -6.12
N VAL A 95 3.24 7.28 -4.89
CA VAL A 95 2.39 7.49 -3.72
C VAL A 95 2.92 8.68 -2.93
N LYS A 96 2.00 9.49 -2.40
CA LYS A 96 2.33 10.64 -1.56
C LYS A 96 1.35 10.72 -0.41
N VAL A 97 1.86 11.05 0.76
CA VAL A 97 1.05 11.23 1.95
C VAL A 97 1.38 12.56 2.57
N SER A 98 0.35 13.33 2.89
CA SER A 98 0.49 14.65 3.50
C SER A 98 -0.40 14.76 4.71
N ASP A 99 0.04 15.50 5.73
CA ASP A 99 -0.84 15.90 6.82
C ASP A 99 -1.22 17.37 6.61
N GLU A 100 -1.82 17.98 7.62
CA GLU A 100 -2.28 19.38 7.50
C GLU A 100 -1.15 20.37 7.35
N ARG A 101 0.08 19.97 7.61
CA ARG A 101 1.27 20.84 7.53
C ARG A 101 2.10 20.60 6.26
N GLY A 102 1.81 19.55 5.49
CA GLY A 102 2.51 19.26 4.26
C GLY A 102 2.92 17.81 4.13
N LEU A 103 3.85 17.55 3.22
CA LEU A 103 4.30 16.19 2.90
C LEU A 103 4.90 15.49 4.11
N ILE A 104 4.46 14.26 4.37
CA ILE A 104 5.02 13.43 5.42
C ILE A 104 5.67 12.15 4.88
N GLY A 105 5.28 11.71 3.70
CA GLY A 105 5.88 10.52 3.11
C GLY A 105 5.61 10.43 1.64
N GLU A 106 6.48 9.70 0.94
CA GLU A 106 6.30 9.51 -0.50
C GLU A 106 7.19 8.38 -0.97
N GLY A 107 6.90 7.90 -2.18
CA GLY A 107 7.73 6.89 -2.80
C GLY A 107 7.01 6.17 -3.92
N ARG A 108 7.40 4.92 -4.11
CA ARG A 108 6.91 4.09 -5.19
C ARG A 108 6.41 2.76 -4.64
N HIS A 109 5.31 2.29 -5.22
CA HIS A 109 4.69 1.04 -4.81
C HIS A 109 4.36 0.21 -6.04
N GLU A 110 4.63 -1.09 -5.98
CA GLU A 110 4.31 -1.99 -7.07
C GLU A 110 3.34 -3.05 -6.59
N ARG A 111 2.41 -3.40 -7.48
CA ARG A 111 1.44 -4.45 -7.23
C ARG A 111 1.34 -5.36 -8.45
N PHE A 112 0.87 -6.59 -8.23
CA PHE A 112 0.66 -7.55 -9.30
C PHE A 112 -0.80 -7.97 -9.33
N ILE A 113 -1.36 -8.05 -10.55
CA ILE A 113 -2.71 -8.56 -10.75
C ILE A 113 -2.67 -10.07 -10.63
N ILE A 114 -3.57 -10.62 -9.81
CA ILE A 114 -3.67 -12.05 -9.59
C ILE A 114 -5.13 -12.48 -9.77
N GLU A 115 -5.35 -13.78 -9.95
CA GLU A 115 -6.68 -14.37 -9.86
C GLU A 115 -6.81 -14.90 -8.44
N ASN A 116 -7.75 -14.33 -7.69
CA ASN A 116 -7.82 -14.53 -6.25
C ASN A 116 -7.92 -15.99 -5.82
N GLU A 117 -8.83 -16.75 -6.41
CA GLU A 117 -9.02 -18.15 -6.03
C GLU A 117 -7.77 -18.98 -6.30
N ARG A 118 -7.22 -18.81 -7.48
CA ARG A 118 -6.04 -19.56 -7.90
C ARG A 118 -4.83 -19.20 -7.02
N PHE A 119 -4.68 -17.93 -6.75
CA PHE A 119 -3.60 -17.43 -5.90
C PHE A 119 -3.70 -18.02 -4.49
N MET A 120 -4.88 -17.95 -3.90
CA MET A 120 -5.08 -18.46 -2.54
C MET A 120 -4.94 -19.98 -2.48
N ARG A 121 -5.40 -20.68 -3.49
CA ARG A 121 -5.24 -22.13 -3.54
C ARG A 121 -3.78 -22.51 -3.55
N LYS A 122 -2.99 -21.81 -4.36
CA LYS A 122 -1.56 -22.05 -4.43
C LYS A 122 -0.86 -21.75 -3.10
N VAL A 123 -1.23 -20.64 -2.46
CA VAL A 123 -0.67 -20.27 -1.16
C VAL A 123 -0.93 -21.35 -0.12
N LYS A 124 -2.14 -21.93 -0.12
CA LYS A 124 -2.53 -22.91 0.89
C LYS A 124 -1.93 -24.27 0.66
N THR A 125 -1.60 -24.62 -0.57
CA THR A 125 -1.13 -25.97 -0.92
C THR A 125 0.31 -26.03 -1.39
N GLU A 126 0.98 -24.89 -1.45
CA GLU A 126 2.37 -24.82 -1.93
C GLU A 126 3.28 -25.62 -1.02
N GLU A 127 4.14 -26.41 -1.63
CA GLU A 127 5.11 -27.20 -0.88
C GLU A 127 6.22 -26.31 -0.37
N LYS A 128 6.63 -26.59 0.85
CA LYS A 128 7.64 -25.79 1.50
C LYS A 128 9.02 -25.91 0.88
N ASP A 129 9.37 -27.10 0.45
CA ASP A 129 10.73 -27.40 0.01
C ASP A 129 11.21 -26.57 -1.17
N GLU A 130 10.35 -26.26 -2.13
CA GLU A 130 10.77 -25.58 -3.33
C GLU A 130 11.34 -24.20 -3.08
N CYS A 131 10.66 -23.44 -2.24
CA CYS A 131 11.11 -22.09 -1.93
C CYS A 131 12.22 -22.07 -0.90
N ASP A 132 12.12 -22.94 0.09
CA ASP A 132 13.08 -22.98 1.19
C ASP A 132 14.45 -23.47 0.74
N ASP A 133 14.48 -24.41 -0.16
CA ASP A 133 15.73 -24.95 -0.66
C ASP A 133 16.52 -23.91 -1.47
N ASN A 134 15.81 -22.93 -2.00
CA ASN A 134 16.43 -21.88 -2.80
C ASN A 134 16.72 -20.63 -1.99
N ALA A 135 16.29 -20.60 -0.77
CA ALA A 135 16.46 -19.43 0.09
C ALA A 135 17.89 -19.30 0.60
#